data_6eac565c7ed449c4f4ea6f0e2a36a32f
#
_entry.id   6eac565c7ed449c4f4ea6f0e2a36a32f
#
_cell.length_a   1.000
_cell.length_b   1.000
_cell.length_c   1.000
_cell.angle_alpha   90.00
_cell.angle_beta   90.00
_cell.angle_gamma   90.00
#
_symmetry.space_group_name_H-M   'P 1'
#
loop_
_entity.id
_entity.type
_entity.pdbx_description
1 polymer ?
#
loop_
_entity_poly.entity_id
_entity_poly.type
_entity_poly.pdbx_seq_one_letter_code
_entity_poly.pdbx_strand_id
1 'polypeptide(L)'
;MRLDYVYRRNRTRGFVQTLSVSRAPADAKLLAYTVDRIRDKVKSSEFTAVTDVLLVAENERHRFVQETLRDAGVESVPVEGFAVWTAKMRPMIQ
;
A
#
# COMPACT_ATOMS: atom_id res chain seq x y z
N MET A 1 6.18 1.86 -12.08
CA MET A 1 5.31 0.86 -11.41
C MET A 1 3.85 1.13 -11.73
N ARG A 2 3.13 0.10 -12.05
CA ARG A 2 1.71 0.20 -12.37
C ARG A 2 0.88 -0.15 -11.14
N LEU A 3 -0.08 0.71 -10.79
CA LEU A 3 -0.94 0.46 -9.65
C LEU A 3 -2.04 -0.53 -10.01
N ASP A 4 -2.34 -1.45 -9.08
CA ASP A 4 -3.30 -2.53 -9.32
C ASP A 4 -4.74 -2.06 -9.19
N TYR A 5 -5.00 -1.07 -8.34
CA TYR A 5 -6.35 -0.67 -8.03
C TYR A 5 -6.40 0.78 -7.59
N VAL A 6 -7.44 1.49 -8.02
CA VAL A 6 -7.69 2.88 -7.63
C VAL A 6 -9.14 2.98 -7.19
N TYR A 7 -9.38 3.62 -6.04
CA TYR A 7 -10.73 3.88 -5.57
C TYR A 7 -10.88 5.33 -5.14
N ARG A 8 -12.12 5.76 -4.96
CA ARG A 8 -12.41 7.10 -4.45
C ARG A 8 -13.22 7.00 -3.17
N ARG A 9 -12.80 7.76 -2.17
CA ARG A 9 -13.47 7.86 -0.89
C ARG A 9 -13.65 9.33 -0.55
N ASN A 10 -14.91 9.81 -0.58
CA ASN A 10 -15.17 11.24 -0.47
C ASN A 10 -14.40 12.01 -1.57
N ARG A 11 -13.51 12.91 -1.19
CA ARG A 11 -12.67 13.65 -2.15
C ARG A 11 -11.24 13.11 -2.23
N THR A 12 -11.00 11.97 -1.61
CA THR A 12 -9.68 11.35 -1.56
C THR A 12 -9.60 10.20 -2.56
N ARG A 13 -8.53 10.16 -3.33
CA ARG A 13 -8.22 9.01 -4.19
C ARG A 13 -7.39 8.01 -3.42
N GLY A 14 -7.80 6.75 -3.46
CA GLY A 14 -7.06 5.66 -2.87
C GLY A 14 -6.38 4.83 -3.94
N PHE A 15 -5.13 4.46 -3.67
CA PHE A 15 -4.31 3.66 -4.58
C PHE A 15 -3.89 2.40 -3.86
N VAL A 16 -4.06 1.25 -4.51
CA VAL A 16 -3.74 -0.04 -3.94
C VAL A 16 -2.73 -0.75 -4.83
N GLN A 17 -1.68 -1.26 -4.24
CA GLN A 17 -0.63 -1.99 -4.94
C GLN A 17 -0.33 -3.28 -4.20
N THR A 18 -0.28 -4.39 -4.93
CA THR A 18 0.20 -5.64 -4.35
C THR A 18 1.72 -5.62 -4.27
N LEU A 19 2.25 -6.20 -3.22
CA LEU A 19 3.69 -6.22 -2.95
C LEU A 19 4.11 -7.59 -2.45
N SER A 20 5.05 -8.22 -3.16
CA SER A 20 5.61 -9.49 -2.72
C SER A 20 6.82 -9.24 -1.83
N VAL A 21 6.64 -9.39 -0.53
CA VAL A 21 7.71 -9.22 0.45
C VAL A 21 8.73 -10.35 0.33
N SER A 22 8.26 -11.55 0.00
CA SER A 22 9.11 -12.73 -0.10
C SER A 22 10.01 -12.72 -1.32
N ARG A 23 9.49 -12.25 -2.46
CA ARG A 23 10.20 -12.29 -3.75
C ARG A 23 10.90 -11.00 -4.09
N ALA A 24 10.27 -9.88 -3.80
CA ALA A 24 10.74 -8.58 -4.27
C ALA A 24 10.55 -7.50 -3.21
N PRO A 25 11.22 -7.61 -2.05
CA PRO A 25 11.08 -6.58 -1.01
C PRO A 25 11.53 -5.20 -1.47
N ALA A 26 12.47 -5.13 -2.41
CA ALA A 26 12.94 -3.86 -2.95
C ALA A 26 11.85 -3.09 -3.71
N ASP A 27 10.77 -3.75 -4.12
CA ASP A 27 9.63 -3.08 -4.76
C ASP A 27 8.95 -2.10 -3.82
N ALA A 28 9.17 -2.23 -2.50
CA ALA A 28 8.68 -1.23 -1.55
C ALA A 28 9.27 0.15 -1.85
N LYS A 29 10.53 0.23 -2.27
CA LYS A 29 11.16 1.50 -2.66
C LYS A 29 10.59 2.04 -3.95
N LEU A 30 10.28 1.17 -4.91
CA LEU A 30 9.62 1.58 -6.15
C LEU A 30 8.24 2.15 -5.87
N LEU A 31 7.51 1.50 -4.97
CA LEU A 31 6.20 1.99 -4.55
C LEU A 31 6.33 3.34 -3.85
N ALA A 32 7.27 3.48 -2.93
CA ALA A 32 7.51 4.75 -2.23
C ALA A 32 7.80 5.88 -3.20
N TYR A 33 8.64 5.63 -4.20
CA TYR A 33 8.94 6.60 -5.24
C TYR A 33 7.70 6.98 -6.05
N THR A 34 6.90 5.99 -6.42
CA THR A 34 5.65 6.21 -7.16
C THR A 34 4.67 7.04 -6.34
N VAL A 35 4.57 6.75 -5.04
CA VAL A 35 3.71 7.48 -4.11
C VAL A 35 4.09 8.95 -4.05
N ASP A 36 5.39 9.25 -3.92
CA ASP A 36 5.86 10.63 -3.89
C ASP A 36 5.47 11.38 -5.16
N ARG A 37 5.60 10.75 -6.30
CA ARG A 37 5.26 11.36 -7.58
C ARG A 37 3.75 11.62 -7.71
N ILE A 38 2.93 10.70 -7.20
CA ILE A 38 1.48 10.88 -7.24
C ILE A 38 1.05 12.00 -6.30
N ARG A 39 1.66 12.08 -5.11
CA ARG A 39 1.34 13.13 -4.14
C ARG A 39 1.61 14.53 -4.66
N ASP A 40 2.61 14.68 -5.49
CA ASP A 40 2.90 15.97 -6.11
C ASP A 40 1.78 16.42 -7.05
N LYS A 41 1.04 15.49 -7.62
CA LYS A 41 -0.01 15.76 -8.60
C LYS A 41 -1.41 15.67 -8.02
N VAL A 42 -1.62 14.80 -7.03
CA VAL A 42 -2.92 14.55 -6.41
C VAL A 42 -2.83 14.91 -4.93
N LYS A 43 -3.40 16.06 -4.57
CA LYS A 43 -3.27 16.59 -3.22
C LYS A 43 -3.92 15.74 -2.15
N SER A 44 -5.07 15.15 -2.44
CA SER A 44 -5.77 14.30 -1.48
C SER A 44 -5.70 12.86 -1.97
N SER A 45 -4.79 12.08 -1.38
CA SER A 45 -4.57 10.70 -1.80
C SER A 45 -4.18 9.84 -0.59
N GLU A 46 -4.55 8.58 -0.66
CA GLU A 46 -4.13 7.58 0.32
C GLU A 46 -3.62 6.35 -0.41
N PHE A 47 -2.70 5.63 0.23
CA PHE A 47 -1.99 4.53 -0.42
C PHE A 47 -2.00 3.30 0.48
N THR A 48 -2.25 2.15 -0.13
CA THR A 48 -2.27 0.86 0.57
C THR A 48 -1.45 -0.15 -0.21
N ALA A 49 -0.57 -0.85 0.48
CA ALA A 49 0.17 -1.98 -0.07
C ALA A 49 -0.43 -3.27 0.48
N VAL A 50 -0.83 -4.17 -0.40
CA VAL A 50 -1.30 -5.50 -0.01
C VAL A 50 -0.11 -6.44 -0.08
N THR A 51 0.33 -6.93 1.07
CA THR A 51 1.51 -7.79 1.16
C THR A 51 1.12 -9.25 1.09
N ASP A 52 1.99 -10.07 0.52
CA ASP A 52 1.76 -11.52 0.40
C ASP A 52 1.82 -12.23 1.75
N VAL A 53 2.46 -11.61 2.75
CA VAL A 53 2.57 -12.16 4.10
C VAL A 53 2.35 -11.07 5.13
N LEU A 54 1.97 -11.46 6.34
CA LEU A 54 1.90 -10.55 7.47
C LEU A 54 3.33 -10.11 7.84
N LEU A 55 3.54 -8.81 7.97
CA LEU A 55 4.85 -8.28 8.32
C LEU A 55 5.12 -8.48 9.81
N VAL A 56 6.25 -9.07 10.13
CA VAL A 56 6.67 -9.33 11.51
C VAL A 56 7.99 -8.62 11.79
N ALA A 57 8.08 -7.98 12.96
CA ALA A 57 9.21 -7.13 13.30
C ALA A 57 10.54 -7.90 13.46
N GLU A 58 10.49 -9.18 13.75
CA GLU A 58 11.66 -10.03 13.93
C GLU A 58 12.39 -10.35 12.62
N ASN A 59 11.73 -10.17 11.49
CA ASN A 59 12.30 -10.44 10.17
C ASN A 59 12.85 -9.16 9.58
N GLU A 60 14.17 -9.13 9.25
CA GLU A 60 14.81 -7.93 8.71
C GLU A 60 14.19 -7.47 7.39
N ARG A 61 13.84 -8.40 6.52
CA ARG A 61 13.21 -8.08 5.24
C ARG A 61 11.84 -7.43 5.45
N HIS A 62 11.06 -7.97 6.38
CA HIS A 62 9.76 -7.41 6.74
C HIS A 62 9.91 -6.02 7.36
N ARG A 63 10.90 -5.85 8.24
CA ARG A 63 11.18 -4.56 8.86
C ARG A 63 11.54 -3.51 7.80
N PHE A 64 12.39 -3.88 6.85
CA PHE A 64 12.76 -2.99 5.75
C PHE A 64 11.53 -2.52 4.97
N VAL A 65 10.66 -3.45 4.60
CA VAL A 65 9.43 -3.13 3.87
C VAL A 65 8.52 -2.26 4.72
N GLN A 66 8.31 -2.61 5.98
CA GLN A 66 7.44 -1.88 6.88
C GLN A 66 7.90 -0.45 7.07
N GLU A 67 9.18 -0.25 7.32
CA GLU A 67 9.75 1.09 7.50
C GLU A 67 9.65 1.91 6.22
N THR A 68 9.97 1.30 5.08
CA THR A 68 9.89 1.98 3.78
C THR A 68 8.47 2.45 3.48
N LEU A 69 7.48 1.59 3.71
CA LEU A 69 6.08 1.93 3.48
C LEU A 69 5.59 2.97 4.47
N ARG A 70 5.94 2.83 5.74
CA ARG A 70 5.54 3.78 6.76
C ARG A 70 6.11 5.18 6.47
N ASP A 71 7.38 5.25 6.11
CA ASP A 71 8.02 6.53 5.80
C ASP A 71 7.42 7.19 4.57
N ALA A 72 6.90 6.40 3.65
CA ALA A 72 6.21 6.91 2.47
C ALA A 72 4.73 7.20 2.75
N GLY A 73 4.22 6.91 3.95
CA GLY A 73 2.82 7.12 4.28
C GLY A 73 1.90 6.12 3.62
N VAL A 74 2.37 4.88 3.45
CA VAL A 74 1.61 3.80 2.83
C VAL A 74 1.17 2.82 3.91
N GLU A 75 -0.14 2.54 3.97
CA GLU A 75 -0.67 1.52 4.86
C GLU A 75 -0.37 0.14 4.29
N SER A 76 0.02 -0.80 5.13
CA SER A 76 0.24 -2.18 4.72
C SER A 76 -0.86 -3.08 5.25
N VAL A 77 -1.40 -3.93 4.38
CA VAL A 77 -2.46 -4.89 4.71
C VAL A 77 -2.04 -6.25 4.17
N PRO A 78 -1.96 -7.30 5.00
CA PRO A 78 -1.68 -8.63 4.48
C PRO A 78 -2.84 -9.12 3.62
N VAL A 79 -2.53 -9.95 2.62
CA VAL A 79 -3.56 -10.46 1.72
C VAL A 79 -4.68 -11.19 2.48
N GLU A 80 -4.35 -11.84 3.56
CA GLU A 80 -5.33 -12.53 4.41
C GLU A 80 -6.34 -11.59 5.04
N GLY A 81 -5.93 -10.35 5.31
CA GLY A 81 -6.82 -9.33 5.89
C GLY A 81 -7.49 -8.45 4.85
N PHE A 82 -7.17 -8.65 3.58
CA PHE A 82 -7.64 -7.77 2.52
C PHE A 82 -9.15 -7.81 2.34
N ALA A 83 -9.75 -8.96 2.51
CA ALA A 83 -11.20 -9.10 2.40
C ALA A 83 -11.93 -8.26 3.46
N VAL A 84 -11.40 -8.23 4.70
CA VAL A 84 -11.96 -7.41 5.78
C VAL A 84 -11.78 -5.94 5.47
N TRP A 85 -10.60 -5.55 5.03
CA TRP A 85 -10.29 -4.18 4.63
C TRP A 85 -11.23 -3.71 3.52
N THR A 86 -11.40 -4.55 2.49
CA THR A 86 -12.29 -4.26 1.36
C THR A 86 -13.74 -4.07 1.81
N ALA A 87 -14.20 -4.91 2.73
CA ALA A 87 -15.55 -4.81 3.27
C ALA A 87 -15.76 -3.49 3.99
N LYS A 88 -14.78 -3.03 4.78
CA LYS A 88 -14.84 -1.74 5.46
C LYS A 88 -14.89 -0.57 4.49
N MET A 89 -14.19 -0.68 3.38
CA MET A 89 -14.09 0.39 2.39
C MET A 89 -15.23 0.38 1.37
N ARG A 90 -15.95 -0.74 1.26
CA ARG A 90 -16.98 -0.92 0.23
C ARG A 90 -18.02 0.21 0.16
N PRO A 91 -18.54 0.72 1.28
CA PRO A 91 -19.52 1.83 1.21
C PRO A 91 -18.93 3.14 0.67
N MET A 92 -17.62 3.24 0.58
CA MET A 92 -16.89 4.44 0.17
C MET A 92 -16.30 4.30 -1.24
N ILE A 93 -16.30 3.10 -1.79
CA ILE A 93 -15.78 2.82 -3.14
C ILE A 93 -16.87 3.10 -4.15
N GLN A 94 -16.52 3.81 -5.19
CA GLN A 94 -17.43 4.14 -6.27
C GLN A 94 -17.00 3.54 -7.58
#